data_8b46b7b12ebed4f223c9b3bd602682cc
#
_entry.id   8b46b7b12ebed4f223c9b3bd602682cc
#
_cell.length_a   1.000
_cell.length_b   1.000
_cell.length_c   1.000
_cell.angle_alpha   90.00
_cell.angle_beta   90.00
_cell.angle_gamma   90.00
#
_symmetry.space_group_name_H-M   'P 1'
#
loop_
_entity.id
_entity.type
_entity.pdbx_description
1 polymer ?
#
loop_
_entity_poly.entity_id
_entity_poly.type
_entity_poly.pdbx_seq_one_letter_code
_entity_poly.pdbx_strand_id
1 'polypeptide(L)'
;MKAPKKGIKWEELGFGFSDVNCHVRFTWKNGKWSKPSFVKDPWITMHIGAACLHYGQECFEGIKAFRQKDGKIVIFRPDENAKRMYRTAERTCMPPVPVEMFLDACKAVVKRNAEFVPPYGTGGSMYLRPLLIGTGPQIGVAPAKEYTFMIMVMPVGAYYKGGLKPVRAVIFDQWDRAAPHGMGDVKVGGNYAAGIYAHEKAKREGWPVELYLDAKSHKYIEEFATSNFAGITKDGVYVTPDSCSVLPSVTNMSLKQCATDLGIKVECRPVPYTELKKFKAVAALGTAVVITPVWEITRNDKVIKISDPEVVDPTLQKLYDRVQGIQYGTVEDTHGWCFEVK
;
A
#
# COMPACT_ATOMS: atom_id res chain seq x y z
N MET A 1 15.31 18.39 13.20
CA MET A 1 14.14 17.63 13.66
C MET A 1 14.40 16.92 14.97
N LYS A 2 13.34 16.50 15.72
CA LYS A 2 13.48 15.77 16.98
C LYS A 2 14.21 14.44 16.78
N ALA A 3 15.09 14.09 17.73
CA ALA A 3 15.74 12.78 17.79
C ALA A 3 14.72 11.67 18.02
N PRO A 4 15.01 10.41 17.66
CA PRO A 4 14.15 9.26 17.95
C PRO A 4 13.84 9.14 19.44
N LYS A 5 12.60 8.78 19.78
CA LYS A 5 12.12 8.64 21.15
C LYS A 5 12.87 7.51 21.85
N LYS A 6 13.43 7.79 23.03
CA LYS A 6 14.11 6.80 23.88
C LYS A 6 13.08 5.78 24.43
N GLY A 7 13.51 4.56 24.64
CA GLY A 7 12.71 3.49 25.27
C GLY A 7 11.79 2.75 24.30
N ILE A 8 11.72 3.09 23.01
CA ILE A 8 11.04 2.27 22.01
C ILE A 8 12.02 1.20 21.51
N LYS A 9 11.59 -0.05 21.53
CA LYS A 9 12.33 -1.18 20.95
C LYS A 9 11.99 -1.31 19.48
N TRP A 10 12.71 -0.55 18.65
CA TRP A 10 12.43 -0.38 17.23
C TRP A 10 12.44 -1.68 16.43
N GLU A 11 13.27 -2.64 16.82
CA GLU A 11 13.42 -3.95 16.19
C GLU A 11 12.29 -4.93 16.55
N GLU A 12 11.52 -4.62 17.60
CA GLU A 12 10.38 -5.45 18.04
C GLU A 12 9.03 -4.96 17.48
N LEU A 13 9.02 -3.79 16.80
CA LEU A 13 7.81 -3.24 16.23
C LEU A 13 7.23 -4.16 15.14
N GLY A 14 5.91 -4.38 15.23
CA GLY A 14 5.09 -4.98 14.18
C GLY A 14 4.34 -3.93 13.37
N PHE A 15 3.17 -4.31 12.86
CA PHE A 15 2.26 -3.42 12.11
C PHE A 15 0.98 -3.12 12.91
N GLY A 16 1.08 -3.08 14.25
CA GLY A 16 -0.01 -2.75 15.15
C GLY A 16 -0.14 -1.27 15.43
N PHE A 17 -1.31 -0.87 15.97
CA PHE A 17 -1.54 0.50 16.43
C PHE A 17 -0.58 0.84 17.57
N SER A 18 -0.05 2.05 17.54
CA SER A 18 0.83 2.59 18.58
C SER A 18 0.47 4.05 18.86
N ASP A 19 0.48 4.42 20.14
CA ASP A 19 0.26 5.80 20.55
C ASP A 19 1.39 6.72 20.08
N VAL A 20 0.99 7.86 19.54
CA VAL A 20 1.88 8.94 19.09
C VAL A 20 1.38 10.28 19.65
N ASN A 21 2.05 11.39 19.31
CA ASN A 21 1.66 12.70 19.85
C ASN A 21 0.29 13.16 19.35
N CYS A 22 0.00 12.97 18.06
CA CYS A 22 -1.26 13.40 17.46
C CYS A 22 -1.46 12.78 16.06
N HIS A 23 -2.70 12.83 15.62
CA HIS A 23 -3.10 12.73 14.22
C HIS A 23 -3.69 14.06 13.76
N VAL A 24 -3.88 14.26 12.46
CA VAL A 24 -4.51 15.47 11.90
C VAL A 24 -5.91 15.13 11.38
N ARG A 25 -6.87 16.03 11.61
CA ARG A 25 -8.27 15.93 11.12
C ARG A 25 -8.66 17.20 10.39
N PHE A 26 -9.51 17.02 9.37
CA PHE A 26 -10.21 18.07 8.65
C PHE A 26 -11.66 17.65 8.49
N THR A 27 -12.58 18.58 8.56
CA THR A 27 -13.99 18.35 8.24
C THR A 27 -14.36 19.07 6.96
N TRP A 28 -15.17 18.41 6.13
CA TRP A 28 -15.80 19.06 4.99
C TRP A 28 -17.28 19.23 5.26
N LYS A 29 -17.75 20.47 5.13
CA LYS A 29 -19.15 20.84 5.34
C LYS A 29 -19.46 22.10 4.55
N ASN A 30 -20.68 22.18 3.97
CA ASN A 30 -21.13 23.34 3.21
C ASN A 30 -20.16 23.74 2.08
N GLY A 31 -19.62 22.74 1.34
CA GLY A 31 -18.79 22.95 0.17
C GLY A 31 -17.32 23.29 0.45
N LYS A 32 -16.84 23.21 1.69
CA LYS A 32 -15.45 23.60 2.03
C LYS A 32 -14.82 22.75 3.12
N TRP A 33 -13.49 22.62 3.04
CA TRP A 33 -12.65 22.01 4.06
C TRP A 33 -12.35 22.99 5.21
N SER A 34 -12.34 22.48 6.44
CA SER A 34 -11.88 23.21 7.62
C SER A 34 -10.37 23.43 7.61
N LYS A 35 -9.86 24.25 8.53
CA LYS A 35 -8.43 24.26 8.89
C LYS A 35 -8.03 22.93 9.56
N PRO A 36 -6.72 22.55 9.57
CA PRO A 36 -6.24 21.35 10.24
C PRO A 36 -6.45 21.42 11.75
N SER A 37 -6.91 20.33 12.34
CA SER A 37 -6.95 20.11 13.79
C SER A 37 -6.03 18.96 14.15
N PHE A 38 -5.06 19.19 15.05
CA PHE A 38 -4.14 18.16 15.54
C PHE A 38 -4.67 17.64 16.87
N VAL A 39 -5.02 16.36 16.90
CA VAL A 39 -5.74 15.72 18.01
C VAL A 39 -4.93 14.55 18.54
N LYS A 40 -4.80 14.47 19.87
CA LYS A 40 -4.11 13.35 20.54
C LYS A 40 -5.06 12.16 20.74
N ASP A 41 -6.32 12.43 21.09
CA ASP A 41 -7.33 11.41 21.35
C ASP A 41 -7.60 10.58 20.08
N PRO A 42 -7.35 9.24 20.10
CA PRO A 42 -7.57 8.39 18.94
C PRO A 42 -9.05 8.09 18.66
N TRP A 43 -9.96 8.43 19.56
CA TRP A 43 -11.38 8.17 19.40
C TRP A 43 -12.05 9.24 18.53
N ILE A 44 -13.05 8.82 17.79
CA ILE A 44 -13.94 9.69 17.02
C ILE A 44 -15.38 9.45 17.43
N THR A 45 -16.10 10.52 17.72
CA THR A 45 -17.56 10.47 17.89
C THR A 45 -18.21 10.62 16.54
N MET A 46 -19.13 9.72 16.20
CA MET A 46 -19.78 9.67 14.90
C MET A 46 -21.29 9.42 15.08
N HIS A 47 -22.11 10.04 14.23
CA HIS A 47 -23.54 9.77 14.21
C HIS A 47 -23.79 8.32 13.75
N ILE A 48 -24.71 7.59 14.39
CA ILE A 48 -25.00 6.18 14.06
C ILE A 48 -25.45 5.98 12.61
N GLY A 49 -26.02 6.98 11.97
CA GLY A 49 -26.43 6.98 10.55
C GLY A 49 -25.33 7.45 9.59
N ALA A 50 -24.06 7.54 10.00
CA ALA A 50 -22.98 7.96 9.11
C ALA A 50 -22.86 7.04 7.89
N ALA A 51 -22.74 7.61 6.69
CA ALA A 51 -22.72 6.85 5.43
C ALA A 51 -21.58 5.81 5.36
N CYS A 52 -20.44 6.08 5.98
CA CYS A 52 -19.33 5.13 6.03
C CYS A 52 -19.66 3.86 6.83
N LEU A 53 -20.54 3.93 7.84
CA LEU A 53 -20.95 2.78 8.65
C LEU A 53 -21.94 1.85 7.92
N HIS A 54 -22.78 2.41 7.05
CA HIS A 54 -23.84 1.66 6.38
C HIS A 54 -23.49 1.24 4.97
N TYR A 55 -22.77 2.08 4.23
CA TYR A 55 -22.50 1.89 2.81
C TYR A 55 -21.02 1.88 2.47
N GLY A 56 -20.13 1.91 3.48
CA GLY A 56 -18.69 1.91 3.24
C GLY A 56 -18.23 3.10 2.40
N GLN A 57 -18.91 4.27 2.51
CA GLN A 57 -18.49 5.47 1.78
C GLN A 57 -17.22 6.02 2.43
N GLU A 58 -16.09 5.46 2.02
CA GLU A 58 -14.75 5.78 2.51
C GLU A 58 -13.67 5.48 1.48
N CYS A 59 -12.51 6.08 1.64
CA CYS A 59 -11.29 5.69 0.95
C CYS A 59 -10.07 5.95 1.83
N PHE A 60 -9.00 5.20 1.58
CA PHE A 60 -7.79 5.31 2.40
C PHE A 60 -6.51 5.22 1.57
N GLU A 61 -5.40 5.60 2.20
CA GLU A 61 -4.06 5.47 1.64
C GLU A 61 -3.08 4.83 2.62
N GLY A 62 -1.96 4.36 2.09
CA GLY A 62 -0.86 3.85 2.86
C GLY A 62 0.45 4.40 2.32
N ILE A 63 1.17 5.15 3.15
CA ILE A 63 2.40 5.85 2.80
C ILE A 63 3.43 5.59 3.90
N LYS A 64 4.70 5.75 3.58
CA LYS A 64 5.77 5.64 4.58
C LYS A 64 6.65 6.88 4.60
N ALA A 65 7.05 7.28 5.80
CA ALA A 65 8.13 8.24 6.03
C ALA A 65 9.34 7.53 6.63
N PHE A 66 10.52 7.96 6.22
CA PHE A 66 11.80 7.34 6.54
C PHE A 66 12.75 8.36 7.15
N ARG A 67 13.52 7.95 8.15
CA ARG A 67 14.69 8.68 8.58
C ARG A 67 15.87 8.21 7.74
N GLN A 68 16.40 9.11 6.93
CA GLN A 68 17.53 8.85 6.05
C GLN A 68 18.86 8.79 6.81
N LYS A 69 19.90 8.29 6.14
CA LYS A 69 21.26 8.16 6.68
C LYS A 69 21.83 9.49 7.21
N ASP A 70 21.48 10.61 6.57
CA ASP A 70 21.90 11.96 6.97
C ASP A 70 21.03 12.57 8.09
N GLY A 71 20.05 11.81 8.61
CA GLY A 71 19.13 12.23 9.67
C GLY A 71 17.89 12.98 9.20
N LYS A 72 17.76 13.31 7.91
CA LYS A 72 16.54 13.91 7.36
C LYS A 72 15.39 12.93 7.46
N ILE A 73 14.17 13.48 7.56
CA ILE A 73 12.95 12.70 7.43
C ILE A 73 12.31 13.02 6.09
N VAL A 74 12.01 11.99 5.31
CA VAL A 74 11.36 12.11 4.01
C VAL A 74 10.10 11.26 3.95
N ILE A 75 9.11 11.69 3.17
CA ILE A 75 7.91 10.92 2.84
C ILE A 75 8.08 10.45 1.39
N PHE A 76 7.92 9.15 1.15
CA PHE A 76 8.17 8.57 -0.17
C PHE A 76 6.92 8.66 -1.06
N ARG A 77 6.99 9.41 -2.16
CA ARG A 77 5.97 9.60 -3.22
C ARG A 77 4.56 9.92 -2.70
N PRO A 78 4.40 10.84 -1.73
CA PRO A 78 3.07 11.17 -1.20
C PRO A 78 2.17 11.84 -2.25
N ASP A 79 2.73 12.45 -3.30
CA ASP A 79 2.04 13.07 -4.42
C ASP A 79 1.23 12.04 -5.23
N GLU A 80 1.78 10.87 -5.51
CA GLU A 80 1.06 9.81 -6.22
C GLU A 80 -0.08 9.21 -5.36
N ASN A 81 0.14 9.09 -4.04
CA ASN A 81 -0.92 8.71 -3.12
C ASN A 81 -2.03 9.78 -3.06
N ALA A 82 -1.66 11.08 -3.04
CA ALA A 82 -2.63 12.18 -3.07
C ALA A 82 -3.50 12.13 -4.34
N LYS A 83 -2.88 11.97 -5.52
CA LYS A 83 -3.57 11.83 -6.80
C LYS A 83 -4.48 10.60 -6.83
N ARG A 84 -4.05 9.47 -6.24
CA ARG A 84 -4.86 8.25 -6.19
C ARG A 84 -6.03 8.41 -5.23
N MET A 85 -5.84 9.00 -4.05
CA MET A 85 -6.94 9.32 -3.14
C MET A 85 -7.95 10.28 -3.77
N TYR A 86 -7.47 11.27 -4.52
CA TYR A 86 -8.33 12.20 -5.26
C TYR A 86 -9.26 11.43 -6.21
N ARG A 87 -8.72 10.57 -7.09
CA ARG A 87 -9.51 9.74 -8.01
C ARG A 87 -10.46 8.79 -7.29
N THR A 88 -10.00 8.19 -6.18
CA THR A 88 -10.86 7.31 -5.38
C THR A 88 -12.04 8.07 -4.76
N ALA A 89 -11.80 9.29 -4.26
CA ALA A 89 -12.86 10.13 -3.71
C ALA A 89 -13.91 10.50 -4.79
N GLU A 90 -13.47 10.89 -5.99
CA GLU A 90 -14.38 11.14 -7.12
C GLU A 90 -15.22 9.90 -7.46
N ARG A 91 -14.58 8.71 -7.54
CA ARG A 91 -15.26 7.45 -7.86
C ARG A 91 -16.32 7.05 -6.83
N THR A 92 -16.14 7.47 -5.57
CA THR A 92 -17.06 7.21 -4.44
C THR A 92 -17.98 8.40 -4.14
N CYS A 93 -18.05 9.40 -5.02
CA CYS A 93 -18.85 10.61 -4.85
C CYS A 93 -18.57 11.35 -3.54
N MET A 94 -17.31 11.38 -3.10
CA MET A 94 -16.84 12.17 -1.96
C MET A 94 -16.10 13.43 -2.45
N PRO A 95 -16.10 14.53 -1.67
CA PRO A 95 -15.30 15.70 -2.02
C PRO A 95 -13.82 15.33 -2.03
N PRO A 96 -13.12 15.49 -3.18
CA PRO A 96 -11.70 15.19 -3.25
C PRO A 96 -10.89 16.05 -2.29
N VAL A 97 -9.89 15.44 -1.65
CA VAL A 97 -8.90 16.18 -0.87
C VAL A 97 -7.92 16.83 -1.84
N PRO A 98 -7.77 18.17 -1.85
CA PRO A 98 -6.80 18.83 -2.73
C PRO A 98 -5.39 18.28 -2.50
N VAL A 99 -4.62 18.07 -3.58
CA VAL A 99 -3.28 17.47 -3.50
C VAL A 99 -2.37 18.24 -2.55
N GLU A 100 -2.36 19.57 -2.63
CA GLU A 100 -1.55 20.43 -1.76
C GLU A 100 -1.93 20.25 -0.28
N MET A 101 -3.24 20.24 0.02
CA MET A 101 -3.74 20.02 1.38
C MET A 101 -3.31 18.64 1.91
N PHE A 102 -3.34 17.60 1.07
CA PHE A 102 -2.90 16.26 1.43
C PHE A 102 -1.40 16.24 1.76
N LEU A 103 -0.57 16.85 0.90
CA LEU A 103 0.89 16.91 1.09
C LEU A 103 1.27 17.69 2.35
N ASP A 104 0.63 18.85 2.58
CA ASP A 104 0.86 19.66 3.76
C ASP A 104 0.43 18.94 5.04
N ALA A 105 -0.70 18.25 5.02
CA ALA A 105 -1.18 17.45 6.14
C ALA A 105 -0.20 16.30 6.47
N CYS A 106 0.33 15.60 5.45
CA CYS A 106 1.34 14.56 5.63
C CYS A 106 2.62 15.11 6.28
N LYS A 107 3.17 16.21 5.74
CA LYS A 107 4.36 16.85 6.31
C LYS A 107 4.13 17.33 7.75
N ALA A 108 3.00 17.99 7.99
CA ALA A 108 2.68 18.55 9.30
C ALA A 108 2.50 17.47 10.39
N VAL A 109 1.82 16.36 10.08
CA VAL A 109 1.62 15.28 11.06
C VAL A 109 2.93 14.52 11.33
N VAL A 110 3.76 14.27 10.30
CA VAL A 110 5.07 13.63 10.48
C VAL A 110 5.99 14.53 11.31
N LYS A 111 6.05 15.84 11.02
CA LYS A 111 6.86 16.80 11.78
C LYS A 111 6.51 16.81 13.28
N ARG A 112 5.20 16.76 13.63
CA ARG A 112 4.73 16.74 15.03
C ARG A 112 5.04 15.41 15.75
N ASN A 113 5.26 14.35 14.99
CA ASN A 113 5.57 13.00 15.49
C ASN A 113 6.99 12.55 15.11
N ALA A 114 7.90 13.47 14.80
CA ALA A 114 9.22 13.16 14.24
C ALA A 114 10.05 12.20 15.13
N GLU A 115 9.86 12.24 16.45
CA GLU A 115 10.52 11.32 17.39
C GLU A 115 10.05 9.86 17.28
N PHE A 116 8.89 9.62 16.64
CA PHE A 116 8.37 8.29 16.36
C PHE A 116 8.77 7.75 14.99
N VAL A 117 9.52 8.51 14.19
CA VAL A 117 10.14 7.98 12.97
C VAL A 117 11.34 7.13 13.35
N PRO A 118 11.32 5.81 13.07
CA PRO A 118 12.39 4.90 13.47
C PRO A 118 13.77 5.39 13.03
N PRO A 119 14.83 5.09 13.79
CA PRO A 119 16.20 5.42 13.42
C PRO A 119 16.63 4.75 12.11
N TYR A 120 17.51 5.40 11.36
CA TYR A 120 18.22 4.76 10.25
C TYR A 120 18.95 3.50 10.73
N GLY A 121 18.93 2.44 9.94
CA GLY A 121 19.57 1.16 10.24
C GLY A 121 18.68 0.13 10.96
N THR A 122 17.51 0.53 11.50
CA THR A 122 16.57 -0.41 12.12
C THR A 122 15.66 -1.14 11.10
N GLY A 123 15.67 -0.70 9.83
CA GLY A 123 14.73 -1.17 8.81
C GLY A 123 13.28 -0.73 9.02
N GLY A 124 13.01 0.02 10.10
CA GLY A 124 11.69 0.56 10.43
C GLY A 124 11.37 1.85 9.68
N SER A 125 10.11 2.22 9.68
CA SER A 125 9.58 3.43 9.05
C SER A 125 8.39 3.96 9.85
N MET A 126 7.95 5.19 9.58
CA MET A 126 6.66 5.66 10.05
C MET A 126 5.61 5.39 8.97
N TYR A 127 4.56 4.66 9.31
CA TYR A 127 3.42 4.44 8.42
C TYR A 127 2.41 5.56 8.61
N LEU A 128 1.94 6.13 7.51
CA LEU A 128 0.85 7.11 7.46
C LEU A 128 -0.39 6.44 6.89
N ARG A 129 -1.53 6.61 7.54
CA ARG A 129 -2.85 6.15 7.08
C ARG A 129 -3.76 7.35 6.84
N PRO A 130 -3.72 8.00 5.67
CA PRO A 130 -4.79 8.90 5.24
C PRO A 130 -6.10 8.14 5.09
N LEU A 131 -7.18 8.71 5.61
CA LEU A 131 -8.54 8.15 5.58
C LEU A 131 -9.54 9.27 5.34
N LEU A 132 -10.40 9.12 4.34
CA LEU A 132 -11.54 10.00 4.07
C LEU A 132 -12.82 9.20 4.23
N ILE A 133 -13.76 9.68 5.08
CA ILE A 133 -15.01 8.99 5.42
C ILE A 133 -16.21 9.92 5.33
N GLY A 134 -17.34 9.40 4.87
CA GLY A 134 -18.65 10.07 4.93
C GLY A 134 -19.22 10.00 6.34
N THR A 135 -19.14 11.11 7.10
CA THR A 135 -19.55 11.19 8.51
C THR A 135 -20.95 11.74 8.71
N GLY A 136 -21.51 12.41 7.71
CA GLY A 136 -22.89 12.92 7.79
C GLY A 136 -23.92 11.80 7.83
N PRO A 137 -25.03 11.98 8.57
CA PRO A 137 -26.12 11.00 8.62
C PRO A 137 -26.80 10.85 7.27
N GLN A 138 -26.84 9.61 6.75
CA GLN A 138 -27.42 9.27 5.46
C GLN A 138 -27.90 7.82 5.47
N ILE A 139 -29.21 7.58 5.56
CA ILE A 139 -29.78 6.23 5.57
C ILE A 139 -30.20 5.76 4.17
N GLY A 140 -30.66 6.66 3.29
CA GLY A 140 -30.84 6.32 1.89
C GLY A 140 -29.50 6.20 1.16
N VAL A 141 -29.42 5.37 0.11
CA VAL A 141 -28.18 5.20 -0.68
C VAL A 141 -27.91 6.49 -1.47
N ALA A 142 -27.12 7.37 -0.88
CA ALA A 142 -26.70 8.64 -1.47
C ALA A 142 -25.39 9.12 -0.79
N PRO A 143 -24.62 10.02 -1.44
CA PRO A 143 -23.44 10.61 -0.81
C PRO A 143 -23.78 11.35 0.49
N ALA A 144 -22.91 11.24 1.47
CA ALA A 144 -23.01 12.01 2.71
C ALA A 144 -22.95 13.53 2.42
N LYS A 145 -23.43 14.34 3.37
CA LYS A 145 -23.36 15.81 3.29
C LYS A 145 -22.19 16.39 4.08
N GLU A 146 -21.56 15.57 4.91
CA GLU A 146 -20.41 15.94 5.74
C GLU A 146 -19.37 14.80 5.68
N TYR A 147 -18.10 15.18 5.67
CA TYR A 147 -16.99 14.25 5.57
C TYR A 147 -15.88 14.61 6.54
N THR A 148 -15.12 13.61 6.94
CA THR A 148 -13.89 13.79 7.71
C THR A 148 -12.71 13.19 6.95
N PHE A 149 -11.69 14.01 6.70
CA PHE A 149 -10.37 13.56 6.27
C PHE A 149 -9.42 13.56 7.45
N MET A 150 -8.70 12.46 7.65
CA MET A 150 -7.73 12.35 8.74
C MET A 150 -6.48 11.62 8.28
N ILE A 151 -5.34 11.92 8.92
CA ILE A 151 -4.10 11.16 8.75
C ILE A 151 -3.60 10.74 10.12
N MET A 152 -3.65 9.45 10.43
CA MET A 152 -2.96 8.89 11.57
C MET A 152 -1.59 8.37 11.16
N VAL A 153 -0.65 8.37 12.12
CA VAL A 153 0.72 7.88 11.91
C VAL A 153 1.09 6.90 13.01
N MET A 154 1.96 5.95 12.71
CA MET A 154 2.49 5.01 13.68
C MET A 154 3.88 4.51 13.27
N PRO A 155 4.81 4.27 14.21
CA PRO A 155 6.05 3.59 13.90
C PRO A 155 5.77 2.12 13.56
N VAL A 156 6.43 1.61 12.52
CA VAL A 156 6.36 0.20 12.11
C VAL A 156 7.77 -0.34 11.93
N GLY A 157 7.96 -1.60 12.30
CA GLY A 157 9.24 -2.30 12.14
C GLY A 157 9.51 -2.74 10.71
N ALA A 158 10.67 -3.36 10.50
CA ALA A 158 10.97 -4.09 9.29
C ALA A 158 10.00 -5.27 9.14
N TYR A 159 9.35 -5.38 8.01
CA TYR A 159 8.41 -6.49 7.77
C TYR A 159 9.14 -7.84 7.75
N TYR A 160 10.27 -7.91 7.07
CA TYR A 160 11.17 -9.06 7.11
C TYR A 160 12.41 -8.74 7.93
N LYS A 161 12.59 -9.44 9.03
CA LYS A 161 13.86 -9.43 9.78
C LYS A 161 14.86 -10.31 9.01
N GLY A 162 15.94 -9.70 8.55
CA GLY A 162 17.00 -10.44 7.86
C GLY A 162 16.89 -10.50 6.32
N GLY A 163 16.14 -9.58 5.69
CA GLY A 163 16.07 -9.47 4.22
C GLY A 163 14.83 -10.12 3.61
N LEU A 164 14.78 -10.14 2.27
CA LEU A 164 13.67 -10.73 1.53
C LEU A 164 13.56 -12.23 1.81
N LYS A 165 12.33 -12.70 2.08
CA LYS A 165 12.03 -14.13 2.27
C LYS A 165 10.97 -14.57 1.28
N PRO A 166 11.27 -15.54 0.41
CA PRO A 166 10.28 -16.08 -0.50
C PRO A 166 9.15 -16.79 0.24
N VAL A 167 7.92 -16.59 -0.22
CA VAL A 167 6.72 -17.19 0.37
C VAL A 167 5.96 -18.05 -0.64
N ARG A 168 5.04 -18.88 -0.16
CA ARG A 168 4.07 -19.59 -1.00
C ARG A 168 2.82 -18.75 -1.19
N ALA A 169 2.12 -18.96 -2.31
CA ALA A 169 0.85 -18.34 -2.60
C ALA A 169 -0.20 -19.37 -2.99
N VAL A 170 -1.49 -19.02 -2.83
CA VAL A 170 -2.62 -19.82 -3.26
C VAL A 170 -3.56 -19.03 -4.17
N ILE A 171 -4.20 -19.69 -5.12
CA ILE A 171 -5.32 -19.18 -5.92
C ILE A 171 -6.57 -19.93 -5.49
N PHE A 172 -7.56 -19.23 -4.99
CA PHE A 172 -8.90 -19.76 -4.74
C PHE A 172 -9.84 -19.39 -5.88
N ASP A 173 -10.45 -20.37 -6.54
CA ASP A 173 -11.39 -20.13 -7.64
C ASP A 173 -12.81 -19.77 -7.16
N GLN A 174 -13.07 -19.82 -5.84
CA GLN A 174 -14.38 -19.55 -5.26
C GLN A 174 -14.63 -18.06 -4.96
N TRP A 175 -13.58 -17.25 -4.95
CA TRP A 175 -13.68 -15.83 -4.58
C TRP A 175 -12.89 -14.96 -5.53
N ASP A 176 -13.49 -13.82 -5.89
CA ASP A 176 -12.91 -12.80 -6.70
C ASP A 176 -12.54 -11.59 -5.83
N ARG A 177 -11.46 -10.90 -6.19
CA ARG A 177 -11.06 -9.66 -5.51
C ARG A 177 -11.98 -8.49 -5.87
N ALA A 178 -12.31 -8.35 -7.14
CA ALA A 178 -13.15 -7.28 -7.67
C ALA A 178 -13.81 -7.68 -8.98
N ALA A 179 -15.04 -7.21 -9.20
CA ALA A 179 -15.72 -7.38 -10.46
C ALA A 179 -15.05 -6.55 -11.58
N PRO A 180 -15.09 -7.00 -12.85
CA PRO A 180 -14.75 -6.17 -14.00
C PRO A 180 -15.57 -4.88 -13.98
N HIS A 181 -14.91 -3.72 -14.17
CA HIS A 181 -15.53 -2.39 -14.08
C HIS A 181 -16.16 -2.06 -12.71
N GLY A 182 -15.82 -2.86 -11.67
CA GLY A 182 -16.19 -2.59 -10.28
C GLY A 182 -15.32 -1.53 -9.63
N MET A 183 -14.86 -1.79 -8.42
CA MET A 183 -14.07 -0.86 -7.60
C MET A 183 -12.60 -1.27 -7.47
N GLY A 184 -12.11 -2.25 -8.25
CA GLY A 184 -10.76 -2.82 -8.12
C GLY A 184 -9.63 -1.82 -8.31
N ASP A 185 -9.83 -0.82 -9.17
CA ASP A 185 -8.86 0.23 -9.52
C ASP A 185 -8.78 1.38 -8.50
N VAL A 186 -9.64 1.41 -7.50
CA VAL A 186 -9.68 2.43 -6.44
C VAL A 186 -9.44 1.83 -5.05
N LYS A 187 -9.00 2.69 -4.10
CA LYS A 187 -8.56 2.22 -2.79
C LYS A 187 -9.61 2.44 -1.72
N VAL A 188 -10.60 1.54 -1.68
CA VAL A 188 -11.74 1.55 -0.75
C VAL A 188 -11.72 0.31 0.14
N GLY A 189 -12.18 0.44 1.40
CA GLY A 189 -12.23 -0.67 2.36
C GLY A 189 -13.12 -1.84 1.91
N GLY A 190 -14.14 -1.57 1.09
CA GLY A 190 -15.00 -2.61 0.53
C GLY A 190 -14.24 -3.69 -0.26
N ASN A 191 -13.19 -3.31 -1.02
CA ASN A 191 -12.34 -4.26 -1.72
C ASN A 191 -11.57 -5.18 -0.75
N TYR A 192 -11.21 -4.68 0.42
CA TYR A 192 -10.52 -5.45 1.46
C TYR A 192 -11.47 -6.30 2.27
N ALA A 193 -12.63 -5.76 2.62
CA ALA A 193 -13.67 -6.50 3.34
C ALA A 193 -14.12 -7.75 2.56
N ALA A 194 -14.27 -7.65 1.25
CA ALA A 194 -14.61 -8.77 0.38
C ALA A 194 -13.56 -9.91 0.43
N GLY A 195 -12.29 -9.57 0.62
CA GLY A 195 -11.18 -10.52 0.69
C GLY A 195 -10.93 -11.16 2.07
N ILE A 196 -11.53 -10.64 3.16
CA ILE A 196 -11.21 -11.09 4.54
C ILE A 196 -11.44 -12.59 4.71
N TYR A 197 -12.54 -13.14 4.19
CA TYR A 197 -12.84 -14.56 4.35
C TYR A 197 -11.80 -15.45 3.65
N ALA A 198 -11.44 -15.12 2.41
CA ALA A 198 -10.40 -15.84 1.67
C ALA A 198 -9.05 -15.74 2.36
N HIS A 199 -8.70 -14.57 2.88
CA HIS A 199 -7.47 -14.33 3.64
C HIS A 199 -7.39 -15.18 4.93
N GLU A 200 -8.45 -15.19 5.73
CA GLU A 200 -8.49 -16.00 6.96
C GLU A 200 -8.47 -17.51 6.65
N LYS A 201 -9.06 -17.94 5.52
CA LYS A 201 -8.96 -19.34 5.06
C LYS A 201 -7.51 -19.65 4.67
N ALA A 202 -6.89 -18.82 3.83
CA ALA A 202 -5.51 -19.00 3.42
C ALA A 202 -4.57 -19.10 4.63
N LYS A 203 -4.71 -18.19 5.59
CA LYS A 203 -3.93 -18.20 6.83
C LYS A 203 -4.10 -19.49 7.65
N ARG A 204 -5.32 -19.99 7.79
CA ARG A 204 -5.60 -21.26 8.49
C ARG A 204 -4.97 -22.46 7.78
N GLU A 205 -4.87 -22.41 6.45
CA GLU A 205 -4.25 -23.44 5.61
C GLU A 205 -2.74 -23.25 5.43
N GLY A 206 -2.14 -22.22 6.09
CA GLY A 206 -0.71 -21.96 6.07
C GLY A 206 -0.20 -21.27 4.79
N TRP A 207 -1.09 -20.56 4.08
CA TRP A 207 -0.72 -19.76 2.92
C TRP A 207 -0.51 -18.29 3.32
N PRO A 208 0.69 -17.72 3.11
CA PRO A 208 0.97 -16.34 3.48
C PRO A 208 0.27 -15.29 2.62
N VAL A 209 -0.02 -15.59 1.34
CA VAL A 209 -0.63 -14.64 0.40
C VAL A 209 -1.54 -15.35 -0.60
N GLU A 210 -2.58 -14.66 -1.06
CA GLU A 210 -3.52 -15.12 -2.09
C GLU A 210 -3.30 -14.31 -3.37
N LEU A 211 -3.24 -15.02 -4.50
CA LEU A 211 -3.23 -14.44 -5.84
C LEU A 211 -4.63 -14.53 -6.45
N TYR A 212 -5.13 -13.43 -6.97
CA TYR A 212 -6.43 -13.38 -7.63
C TYR A 212 -6.28 -13.34 -9.15
N LEU A 213 -7.22 -13.99 -9.80
CA LEU A 213 -7.38 -13.98 -11.24
C LEU A 213 -8.56 -13.05 -11.61
N ASP A 214 -8.68 -12.77 -12.91
CA ASP A 214 -9.80 -11.99 -13.44
C ASP A 214 -11.14 -12.68 -13.15
N ALA A 215 -12.10 -11.94 -12.60
CA ALA A 215 -13.41 -12.44 -12.20
C ALA A 215 -14.28 -12.91 -13.38
N LYS A 216 -13.96 -12.53 -14.62
CA LYS A 216 -14.73 -12.90 -15.81
C LYS A 216 -14.43 -14.31 -16.31
N SER A 217 -13.14 -14.70 -16.30
CA SER A 217 -12.71 -15.92 -16.97
C SER A 217 -11.78 -16.80 -16.15
N HIS A 218 -11.24 -16.29 -15.04
CA HIS A 218 -10.22 -16.93 -14.21
C HIS A 218 -9.00 -17.41 -15.01
N LYS A 219 -8.64 -16.65 -16.07
CA LYS A 219 -7.53 -16.96 -16.97
C LYS A 219 -6.33 -16.01 -16.80
N TYR A 220 -6.58 -14.77 -16.41
CA TYR A 220 -5.55 -13.74 -16.33
C TYR A 220 -5.26 -13.39 -14.88
N ILE A 221 -3.98 -13.22 -14.58
CA ILE A 221 -3.53 -12.73 -13.27
C ILE A 221 -3.94 -11.26 -13.13
N GLU A 222 -4.49 -10.91 -11.97
CA GLU A 222 -4.72 -9.51 -11.58
C GLU A 222 -3.70 -9.08 -10.53
N GLU A 223 -3.97 -9.31 -9.27
CA GLU A 223 -3.06 -8.94 -8.18
C GLU A 223 -3.21 -9.87 -6.98
N PHE A 224 -2.28 -9.78 -6.04
CA PHE A 224 -2.44 -10.43 -4.73
C PHE A 224 -3.46 -9.66 -3.88
N ALA A 225 -3.96 -10.27 -2.81
CA ALA A 225 -5.04 -9.73 -1.97
C ALA A 225 -4.81 -8.26 -1.53
N THR A 226 -3.58 -7.88 -1.21
CA THR A 226 -3.23 -6.55 -0.71
C THR A 226 -2.07 -5.87 -1.45
N SER A 227 -1.63 -6.45 -2.58
CA SER A 227 -0.40 -6.05 -3.28
C SER A 227 -0.45 -6.41 -4.77
N ASN A 228 0.22 -5.63 -5.62
CA ASN A 228 0.28 -5.92 -7.04
C ASN A 228 1.14 -7.15 -7.36
N PHE A 229 0.94 -7.71 -8.53
CA PHE A 229 1.77 -8.78 -9.09
C PHE A 229 2.87 -8.21 -9.99
N ALA A 230 4.07 -8.78 -9.92
CA ALA A 230 5.08 -8.70 -10.97
C ALA A 230 5.79 -10.04 -11.14
N GLY A 231 6.21 -10.31 -12.37
CA GLY A 231 7.05 -11.45 -12.74
C GLY A 231 8.30 -11.02 -13.50
N ILE A 232 9.40 -11.75 -13.32
CA ILE A 232 10.61 -11.62 -14.15
C ILE A 232 10.66 -12.83 -15.05
N THR A 233 10.62 -12.61 -16.36
CA THR A 233 10.73 -13.71 -17.33
C THR A 233 12.14 -14.30 -17.34
N LYS A 234 12.32 -15.48 -17.95
CA LYS A 234 13.63 -16.11 -18.13
C LYS A 234 14.61 -15.21 -18.91
N ASP A 235 14.06 -14.39 -19.82
CA ASP A 235 14.83 -13.42 -20.62
C ASP A 235 15.06 -12.08 -19.89
N GLY A 236 14.65 -11.97 -18.61
CA GLY A 236 14.89 -10.79 -17.78
C GLY A 236 13.91 -9.65 -17.94
N VAL A 237 12.75 -9.85 -18.57
CA VAL A 237 11.72 -8.83 -18.72
C VAL A 237 10.88 -8.73 -17.46
N TYR A 238 10.66 -7.52 -16.96
CA TYR A 238 9.71 -7.23 -15.88
C TYR A 238 8.29 -7.15 -16.45
N VAL A 239 7.40 -8.02 -16.00
CA VAL A 239 6.01 -8.11 -16.49
C VAL A 239 5.07 -7.85 -15.33
N THR A 240 4.06 -6.99 -15.55
CA THR A 240 2.97 -6.73 -14.58
C THR A 240 1.63 -6.69 -15.30
N PRO A 241 0.53 -7.16 -14.68
CA PRO A 241 -0.78 -7.16 -15.28
C PRO A 241 -1.29 -5.76 -15.64
N ASP A 242 -1.91 -5.66 -16.79
CA ASP A 242 -2.73 -4.51 -17.21
C ASP A 242 -4.19 -4.94 -17.20
N SER A 243 -4.96 -4.44 -16.22
CA SER A 243 -6.38 -4.75 -16.02
C SER A 243 -7.08 -3.58 -15.37
N CYS A 244 -8.32 -3.33 -15.76
CA CYS A 244 -9.18 -2.30 -15.16
C CYS A 244 -9.60 -2.61 -13.70
N SER A 245 -9.33 -3.82 -13.22
CA SER A 245 -9.62 -4.25 -11.84
C SER A 245 -8.40 -4.18 -10.92
N VAL A 246 -7.20 -3.87 -11.44
CA VAL A 246 -5.96 -3.80 -10.64
C VAL A 246 -5.75 -2.40 -10.10
N LEU A 247 -5.42 -2.30 -8.81
CA LEU A 247 -5.10 -1.03 -8.17
C LEU A 247 -3.79 -0.46 -8.73
N PRO A 248 -3.77 0.80 -9.23
CA PRO A 248 -2.54 1.48 -9.64
C PRO A 248 -1.61 1.69 -8.44
N SER A 249 -0.67 0.77 -8.21
CA SER A 249 0.23 0.77 -7.05
C SER A 249 1.37 1.75 -7.22
N VAL A 250 1.58 2.64 -6.23
CA VAL A 250 2.73 3.55 -6.17
C VAL A 250 4.05 2.76 -6.10
N THR A 251 4.07 1.63 -5.39
CA THR A 251 5.24 0.75 -5.33
C THR A 251 5.56 0.14 -6.70
N ASN A 252 4.54 -0.38 -7.41
CA ASN A 252 4.74 -0.94 -8.74
C ASN A 252 5.19 0.13 -9.76
N MET A 253 4.63 1.34 -9.70
CA MET A 253 5.11 2.47 -10.51
C MET A 253 6.59 2.78 -10.26
N SER A 254 7.02 2.77 -8.99
CA SER A 254 8.41 3.01 -8.62
C SER A 254 9.34 1.89 -9.12
N LEU A 255 8.92 0.63 -8.95
CA LEU A 255 9.69 -0.53 -9.41
C LEU A 255 9.81 -0.60 -10.93
N LYS A 256 8.75 -0.25 -11.68
CA LYS A 256 8.80 -0.14 -13.15
C LYS A 256 9.82 0.91 -13.59
N GLN A 257 9.83 2.07 -12.94
CA GLN A 257 10.80 3.12 -13.24
C GLN A 257 12.22 2.67 -12.91
N CYS A 258 12.44 2.09 -11.72
CA CYS A 258 13.75 1.53 -11.36
C CYS A 258 14.20 0.42 -12.32
N ALA A 259 13.29 -0.41 -12.81
CA ALA A 259 13.60 -1.42 -13.81
C ALA A 259 14.08 -0.76 -15.11
N THR A 260 13.37 0.26 -15.59
CA THR A 260 13.75 1.05 -16.77
C THR A 260 15.14 1.70 -16.60
N ASP A 261 15.38 2.34 -15.46
CA ASP A 261 16.68 2.98 -15.14
C ASP A 261 17.86 1.96 -15.12
N LEU A 262 17.55 0.71 -14.82
CA LEU A 262 18.50 -0.39 -14.81
C LEU A 262 18.63 -1.12 -16.17
N GLY A 263 17.96 -0.61 -17.22
CA GLY A 263 17.96 -1.21 -18.56
C GLY A 263 17.13 -2.49 -18.66
N ILE A 264 16.25 -2.76 -17.68
CA ILE A 264 15.34 -3.91 -17.69
C ILE A 264 14.09 -3.52 -18.49
N LYS A 265 13.76 -4.31 -19.53
CA LYS A 265 12.53 -4.12 -20.30
C LYS A 265 11.30 -4.31 -19.40
N VAL A 266 10.32 -3.41 -19.49
CA VAL A 266 9.05 -3.45 -18.73
C VAL A 266 7.90 -3.70 -19.68
N GLU A 267 7.05 -4.66 -19.36
CA GLU A 267 5.81 -4.95 -20.07
C GLU A 267 4.60 -4.86 -19.12
N CYS A 268 3.63 -3.99 -19.48
CA CYS A 268 2.31 -3.94 -18.86
C CYS A 268 1.34 -4.57 -19.85
N ARG A 269 0.76 -5.72 -19.53
CA ARG A 269 -0.11 -6.49 -20.43
C ARG A 269 -0.97 -7.49 -19.68
N PRO A 270 -2.05 -8.03 -20.28
CA PRO A 270 -2.71 -9.20 -19.72
C PRO A 270 -1.72 -10.38 -19.55
N VAL A 271 -1.75 -11.01 -18.39
CA VAL A 271 -0.83 -12.12 -18.04
C VAL A 271 -1.65 -13.39 -17.79
N PRO A 272 -1.71 -14.36 -18.75
CA PRO A 272 -2.37 -15.62 -18.50
C PRO A 272 -1.73 -16.35 -17.30
N TYR A 273 -2.55 -16.93 -16.41
CA TYR A 273 -1.98 -17.64 -15.24
C TYR A 273 -1.09 -18.82 -15.64
N THR A 274 -1.35 -19.41 -16.81
CA THR A 274 -0.53 -20.49 -17.37
C THR A 274 0.90 -20.06 -17.74
N GLU A 275 1.12 -18.73 -17.85
CA GLU A 275 2.43 -18.14 -18.10
C GLU A 275 3.34 -18.12 -16.86
N LEU A 276 2.80 -18.40 -15.65
CA LEU A 276 3.60 -18.52 -14.43
C LEU A 276 4.84 -19.42 -14.59
N LYS A 277 4.73 -20.48 -15.41
CA LYS A 277 5.84 -21.41 -15.72
C LYS A 277 7.00 -20.76 -16.52
N LYS A 278 6.78 -19.61 -17.14
CA LYS A 278 7.78 -18.88 -17.93
C LYS A 278 8.56 -17.86 -17.09
N PHE A 279 8.09 -17.54 -15.89
CA PHE A 279 8.81 -16.65 -15.00
C PHE A 279 9.91 -17.41 -14.25
N LYS A 280 11.07 -16.76 -14.08
CA LYS A 280 12.12 -17.21 -13.16
C LYS A 280 11.94 -16.63 -11.76
N ALA A 281 11.14 -15.56 -11.62
CA ALA A 281 10.76 -14.96 -10.35
C ALA A 281 9.37 -14.34 -10.42
N VAL A 282 8.64 -14.40 -9.32
CA VAL A 282 7.35 -13.73 -9.11
C VAL A 282 7.39 -13.00 -7.78
N ALA A 283 6.73 -11.87 -7.70
CA ALA A 283 6.67 -11.07 -6.48
C ALA A 283 5.33 -10.38 -6.27
N ALA A 284 4.94 -10.26 -4.99
CA ALA A 284 3.88 -9.39 -4.52
C ALA A 284 4.47 -8.02 -4.12
N LEU A 285 3.88 -6.92 -4.58
CA LEU A 285 4.42 -5.57 -4.51
C LEU A 285 3.51 -4.65 -3.71
N GLY A 286 4.01 -4.08 -2.61
CA GLY A 286 3.20 -3.18 -1.78
C GLY A 286 4.01 -2.27 -0.87
N THR A 287 3.35 -1.23 -0.35
CA THR A 287 4.00 -0.22 0.52
C THR A 287 4.60 -0.83 1.80
N ALA A 288 3.99 -1.89 2.34
CA ALA A 288 4.47 -2.48 3.59
C ALA A 288 5.87 -3.09 3.44
N VAL A 289 6.15 -3.76 2.32
CA VAL A 289 7.32 -4.62 2.14
C VAL A 289 8.20 -4.22 0.95
N VAL A 290 7.67 -3.44 0.00
CA VAL A 290 8.20 -3.17 -1.33
C VAL A 290 8.07 -4.40 -2.23
N ILE A 291 8.79 -5.48 -1.96
CA ILE A 291 8.80 -6.75 -2.70
C ILE A 291 8.68 -7.92 -1.71
N THR A 292 7.74 -8.82 -1.96
CA THR A 292 7.67 -10.16 -1.35
C THR A 292 7.85 -11.20 -2.45
N PRO A 293 8.99 -11.87 -2.54
CA PRO A 293 9.20 -12.93 -3.53
C PRO A 293 8.23 -14.10 -3.30
N VAL A 294 7.73 -14.70 -4.38
CA VAL A 294 6.83 -15.87 -4.34
C VAL A 294 7.50 -17.00 -5.08
N TRP A 295 7.81 -18.10 -4.38
CA TRP A 295 8.53 -19.23 -4.95
C TRP A 295 7.62 -20.34 -5.48
N GLU A 296 6.36 -20.40 -5.00
CA GLU A 296 5.38 -21.42 -5.36
C GLU A 296 3.97 -20.85 -5.35
N ILE A 297 3.14 -21.24 -6.31
CA ILE A 297 1.74 -20.87 -6.39
C ILE A 297 0.91 -22.14 -6.60
N THR A 298 -0.06 -22.39 -5.72
CA THR A 298 -0.97 -23.54 -5.79
C THR A 298 -2.37 -23.12 -6.23
N ARG A 299 -2.96 -23.86 -7.15
CA ARG A 299 -4.36 -23.71 -7.59
C ARG A 299 -5.00 -25.09 -7.74
N ASN A 300 -6.09 -25.39 -7.02
CA ASN A 300 -6.79 -26.68 -7.10
C ASN A 300 -5.82 -27.88 -7.02
N ASP A 301 -5.00 -27.91 -5.97
CA ASP A 301 -3.96 -28.93 -5.71
C ASP A 301 -2.84 -29.03 -6.77
N LYS A 302 -2.89 -28.19 -7.80
CA LYS A 302 -1.82 -28.10 -8.80
C LYS A 302 -0.78 -27.07 -8.36
N VAL A 303 0.42 -27.55 -8.12
CA VAL A 303 1.56 -26.72 -7.69
C VAL A 303 2.31 -26.23 -8.93
N ILE A 304 2.55 -24.91 -8.97
CA ILE A 304 3.43 -24.27 -9.94
C ILE A 304 4.65 -23.75 -9.16
N LYS A 305 5.77 -24.42 -9.29
CA LYS A 305 7.04 -23.99 -8.72
C LYS A 305 7.68 -22.94 -9.63
N ILE A 306 8.01 -21.79 -9.07
CA ILE A 306 8.63 -20.65 -9.76
C ILE A 306 10.16 -20.67 -9.56
N SER A 307 10.59 -20.82 -8.29
CA SER A 307 12.00 -20.77 -7.89
C SER A 307 12.27 -21.72 -6.72
N ASP A 308 13.43 -21.66 -6.13
CA ASP A 308 13.70 -22.28 -4.84
C ASP A 308 13.21 -21.44 -3.66
N PRO A 309 12.74 -22.07 -2.55
CA PRO A 309 12.22 -21.37 -1.39
C PRO A 309 13.27 -20.52 -0.66
N GLU A 310 14.54 -20.85 -0.77
CA GLU A 310 15.65 -20.16 -0.09
C GLU A 310 16.36 -19.12 -0.98
N VAL A 311 15.94 -18.99 -2.25
CA VAL A 311 16.66 -18.17 -3.23
C VAL A 311 15.81 -16.98 -3.65
N VAL A 312 16.33 -15.77 -3.44
CA VAL A 312 15.78 -14.53 -4.01
C VAL A 312 16.44 -14.28 -5.37
N ASP A 313 15.64 -14.11 -6.43
CA ASP A 313 16.16 -13.75 -7.74
C ASP A 313 16.98 -12.45 -7.69
N PRO A 314 18.19 -12.40 -8.27
CA PRO A 314 19.04 -11.22 -8.22
C PRO A 314 18.39 -9.95 -8.80
N THR A 315 17.49 -10.08 -9.77
CA THR A 315 16.76 -8.93 -10.33
C THR A 315 15.79 -8.34 -9.31
N LEU A 316 15.04 -9.19 -8.59
CA LEU A 316 14.16 -8.74 -7.52
C LEU A 316 14.95 -8.09 -6.38
N GLN A 317 16.08 -8.68 -5.98
CA GLN A 317 16.95 -8.10 -4.96
C GLN A 317 17.47 -6.73 -5.39
N LYS A 318 17.96 -6.59 -6.62
CA LYS A 318 18.47 -5.32 -7.16
C LYS A 318 17.40 -4.22 -7.19
N LEU A 319 16.16 -4.57 -7.58
CA LEU A 319 15.03 -3.64 -7.58
C LEU A 319 14.63 -3.22 -6.17
N TYR A 320 14.61 -4.17 -5.23
CA TYR A 320 14.34 -3.89 -3.82
C TYR A 320 15.39 -2.95 -3.23
N ASP A 321 16.67 -3.26 -3.41
CA ASP A 321 17.78 -2.45 -2.90
C ASP A 321 17.77 -1.03 -3.47
N ARG A 322 17.40 -0.90 -4.75
CA ARG A 322 17.28 0.42 -5.40
C ARG A 322 16.20 1.27 -4.74
N VAL A 323 14.99 0.74 -4.57
CA VAL A 323 13.87 1.47 -3.94
C VAL A 323 14.18 1.77 -2.47
N GLN A 324 14.67 0.78 -1.71
CA GLN A 324 15.05 0.97 -0.30
C GLN A 324 16.19 1.98 -0.17
N GLY A 325 17.17 1.91 -1.05
CA GLY A 325 18.29 2.85 -1.07
C GLY A 325 17.84 4.30 -1.27
N ILE A 326 16.90 4.56 -2.17
CA ILE A 326 16.28 5.89 -2.35
C ILE A 326 15.54 6.31 -1.07
N GLN A 327 14.72 5.43 -0.50
CA GLN A 327 13.94 5.71 0.71
C GLN A 327 14.84 6.08 1.90
N TYR A 328 15.94 5.37 2.10
CA TYR A 328 16.88 5.60 3.21
C TYR A 328 18.04 6.55 2.88
N GLY A 329 18.09 7.11 1.65
CA GLY A 329 19.10 8.09 1.24
C GLY A 329 20.51 7.49 1.06
N THR A 330 20.62 6.20 0.75
CA THR A 330 21.88 5.53 0.38
C THR A 330 22.05 5.42 -1.14
N VAL A 331 21.00 5.68 -1.90
CA VAL A 331 20.98 5.82 -3.35
C VAL A 331 20.36 7.18 -3.67
N GLU A 332 20.92 7.87 -4.66
CA GLU A 332 20.43 9.16 -5.10
C GLU A 332 18.98 9.08 -5.62
N ASP A 333 18.16 10.03 -5.21
CA ASP A 333 16.80 10.21 -5.70
C ASP A 333 16.78 11.10 -6.96
N THR A 334 17.04 10.50 -8.10
CA THR A 334 17.04 11.20 -9.41
C THR A 334 15.66 11.57 -9.92
N HIS A 335 14.60 11.10 -9.26
CA HIS A 335 13.20 11.32 -9.68
C HIS A 335 12.43 12.28 -8.76
N GLY A 336 13.03 12.76 -7.67
CA GLY A 336 12.36 13.64 -6.71
C GLY A 336 11.22 12.95 -5.94
N TRP A 337 11.35 11.67 -5.64
CA TRP A 337 10.33 10.88 -4.93
C TRP A 337 10.30 11.11 -3.43
N CYS A 338 11.37 11.62 -2.87
CA CYS A 338 11.53 11.84 -1.43
C CYS A 338 11.16 13.28 -1.05
N PHE A 339 10.00 13.48 -0.45
CA PHE A 339 9.52 14.78 0.01
C PHE A 339 10.04 15.06 1.41
N GLU A 340 10.97 16.00 1.55
CA GLU A 340 11.57 16.35 2.84
C GLU A 340 10.53 16.98 3.78
N VAL A 341 10.55 16.54 5.03
CA VAL A 341 9.79 17.14 6.14
C VAL A 341 10.70 18.12 6.87
N LYS A 342 10.48 19.42 6.68
CA LYS A 342 11.26 20.51 7.27
C LYS A 342 10.66 21.03 8.57
#